data_a3933e06c5659a3e3ee24448e2ce9dc7
#
_entry.id   a3933e06c5659a3e3ee24448e2ce9dc7
#
_cell.length_a   1.000
_cell.length_b   1.000
_cell.length_c   1.000
_cell.angle_alpha   90.00
_cell.angle_beta   90.00
_cell.angle_gamma   90.00
#
_symmetry.space_group_name_H-M   'P 1'
#
loop_
_entity.id
_entity.type
_entity.pdbx_description
1 polymer ?
#
loop_
_entity_poly.entity_id
_entity_poly.type
_entity_poly.pdbx_seq_one_letter_code
_entity_poly.pdbx_strand_id
1 'polypeptide(L)'
;MMVHEYQQAPDKPMAHALDVFEKQFSYPLGDTLSFRISHGEDYPRFFRAIGEASCFVAEQGGCVFGTLGAMVRSLLLPDGQEKKVAYFADLKVTPGTYRGRTLYRLMQSARQWMDGRVSAAFGIVMDGTRVTPERYTGRLGFPLFEELGQVVILRVPVDSGESASENAAEVDNLTGEDCYRQLSRQRYGVVGGNPSERSRITPTWFCSSDHLACGRLEDTYEAKRLIDSTEREMKSAHLSSFAFADVAAGVCLIRCVLARARQLGFPTVYVPLSAPDVSPVVQALGKSQVVLAPATIYGTGIESGRHWNINSAEI
;
A
#
# COMPACT_ATOMS: atom_id res chain seq x y z
N MET A 1 0.07 -26.10 15.49
CA MET A 1 0.20 -24.81 14.77
C MET A 1 1.23 -23.97 15.49
N MET A 2 2.28 -23.59 14.79
CA MET A 2 3.35 -22.67 15.24
C MET A 2 3.24 -21.37 14.46
N VAL A 3 3.82 -20.27 14.98
CA VAL A 3 4.02 -19.04 14.24
C VAL A 3 5.51 -18.85 14.08
N HIS A 4 5.95 -18.75 12.83
CA HIS A 4 7.32 -18.46 12.45
C HIS A 4 7.46 -16.99 12.11
N GLU A 5 8.58 -16.39 12.43
CA GLU A 5 8.92 -15.01 12.08
C GLU A 5 9.99 -15.03 10.99
N TYR A 6 9.74 -14.33 9.89
CA TYR A 6 10.66 -14.20 8.77
C TYR A 6 10.99 -12.74 8.51
N GLN A 7 12.28 -12.42 8.51
CA GLN A 7 12.81 -11.12 8.09
C GLN A 7 13.54 -11.23 6.74
N GLN A 8 13.90 -12.44 6.34
CA GLN A 8 14.56 -12.78 5.08
C GLN A 8 13.76 -13.85 4.35
N ALA A 9 14.14 -14.13 3.10
CA ALA A 9 13.51 -15.18 2.32
C ALA A 9 13.46 -16.51 3.10
N PRO A 10 12.29 -17.16 3.19
CA PRO A 10 12.17 -18.48 3.79
C PRO A 10 12.89 -19.53 2.93
N ASP A 11 13.04 -20.75 3.48
CA ASP A 11 13.50 -21.88 2.69
C ASP A 11 12.49 -22.25 1.58
N LYS A 12 12.96 -23.01 0.59
CA LYS A 12 12.14 -23.38 -0.58
C LYS A 12 10.82 -24.09 -0.22
N PRO A 13 10.77 -25.06 0.73
CA PRO A 13 9.51 -25.66 1.15
C PRO A 13 8.51 -24.65 1.68
N MET A 14 8.93 -23.70 2.52
CA MET A 14 8.06 -22.67 3.08
C MET A 14 7.67 -21.63 2.02
N ALA A 15 8.58 -21.23 1.14
CA ALA A 15 8.26 -20.34 0.00
C ALA A 15 7.17 -20.97 -0.89
N HIS A 16 7.25 -22.25 -1.18
CA HIS A 16 6.22 -22.98 -1.91
C HIS A 16 4.88 -23.04 -1.13
N ALA A 17 4.93 -23.31 0.17
CA ALA A 17 3.73 -23.34 1.01
C ALA A 17 3.03 -21.97 1.07
N LEU A 18 3.79 -20.87 1.09
CA LEU A 18 3.27 -19.50 1.01
C LEU A 18 2.62 -19.21 -0.34
N ASP A 19 3.24 -19.59 -1.46
CA ASP A 19 2.65 -19.43 -2.80
C ASP A 19 1.31 -20.21 -2.92
N VAL A 20 1.25 -21.43 -2.42
CA VAL A 20 0.00 -22.23 -2.37
C VAL A 20 -1.05 -21.55 -1.48
N PHE A 21 -0.63 -20.96 -0.36
CA PHE A 21 -1.53 -20.25 0.54
C PHE A 21 -2.08 -18.97 -0.10
N GLU A 22 -1.24 -18.15 -0.74
CA GLU A 22 -1.67 -16.90 -1.40
C GLU A 22 -2.71 -17.14 -2.50
N LYS A 23 -2.62 -18.24 -3.24
CA LYS A 23 -3.59 -18.63 -4.28
C LYS A 23 -5.02 -18.87 -3.78
N GLN A 24 -5.22 -19.01 -2.46
CA GLN A 24 -6.54 -19.14 -1.86
C GLN A 24 -7.30 -17.81 -1.73
N PHE A 25 -6.62 -16.68 -1.96
CA PHE A 25 -7.20 -15.35 -1.74
C PHE A 25 -7.32 -14.58 -3.06
N SER A 26 -8.49 -14.02 -3.27
CA SER A 26 -8.82 -13.17 -4.42
C SER A 26 -9.46 -11.88 -3.93
N TYR A 27 -9.13 -10.78 -4.58
CA TYR A 27 -9.59 -9.44 -4.25
C TYR A 27 -10.39 -8.85 -5.41
N PRO A 28 -11.53 -8.21 -5.16
CA PRO A 28 -12.28 -7.55 -6.21
C PRO A 28 -11.53 -6.29 -6.70
N LEU A 29 -11.67 -6.00 -8.00
CA LEU A 29 -11.20 -4.77 -8.62
C LEU A 29 -12.33 -4.22 -9.49
N GLY A 30 -13.11 -3.29 -8.93
CA GLY A 30 -14.39 -2.88 -9.52
C GLY A 30 -15.40 -4.02 -9.51
N ASP A 31 -16.41 -3.91 -10.39
CA ASP A 31 -17.57 -4.83 -10.39
C ASP A 31 -17.31 -6.16 -11.10
N THR A 32 -16.32 -6.23 -11.97
CA THR A 32 -16.17 -7.36 -12.92
C THR A 32 -14.80 -8.06 -12.87
N LEU A 33 -13.82 -7.46 -12.24
CA LEU A 33 -12.46 -7.97 -12.18
C LEU A 33 -12.12 -8.47 -10.79
N SER A 34 -11.24 -9.47 -10.74
CA SER A 34 -10.59 -9.88 -9.51
C SER A 34 -9.12 -10.20 -9.75
N PHE A 35 -8.34 -10.09 -8.72
CA PHE A 35 -6.92 -10.41 -8.77
C PHE A 35 -6.48 -11.11 -7.49
N ARG A 36 -5.38 -11.82 -7.56
CA ARG A 36 -4.63 -12.31 -6.41
C ARG A 36 -3.28 -11.60 -6.31
N ILE A 37 -2.74 -11.59 -5.12
CA ILE A 37 -1.40 -11.05 -4.86
C ILE A 37 -0.42 -12.23 -4.82
N SER A 38 0.77 -12.05 -5.38
CA SER A 38 1.90 -12.96 -5.24
C SER A 38 3.13 -12.18 -4.82
N HIS A 39 3.75 -12.59 -3.71
CA HIS A 39 5.01 -12.01 -3.22
C HIS A 39 6.24 -12.78 -3.73
N GLY A 40 6.04 -13.87 -4.49
CA GLY A 40 7.12 -14.68 -5.02
C GLY A 40 7.87 -15.48 -3.93
N GLU A 41 9.11 -15.88 -4.23
CA GLU A 41 9.92 -16.73 -3.34
C GLU A 41 10.44 -15.98 -2.11
N ASP A 42 10.72 -14.68 -2.23
CA ASP A 42 11.13 -13.83 -1.09
C ASP A 42 9.92 -13.04 -0.57
N TYR A 43 8.97 -13.75 0.05
CA TYR A 43 7.76 -13.18 0.63
C TYR A 43 8.01 -11.93 1.52
N PRO A 44 9.04 -11.88 2.40
CA PRO A 44 9.33 -10.69 3.21
C PRO A 44 9.88 -9.48 2.43
N ARG A 45 10.35 -9.65 1.19
CA ARG A 45 10.96 -8.56 0.40
C ARG A 45 10.04 -7.34 0.25
N PHE A 46 8.75 -7.58 0.01
CA PHE A 46 7.76 -6.52 -0.10
C PHE A 46 7.70 -5.66 1.18
N PHE A 47 7.67 -6.31 2.32
CA PHE A 47 7.55 -5.65 3.62
C PHE A 47 8.85 -4.94 4.01
N ARG A 48 10.02 -5.51 3.71
CA ARG A 48 11.33 -4.86 3.90
C ARG A 48 11.47 -3.58 3.07
N ALA A 49 10.90 -3.56 1.87
CA ALA A 49 10.88 -2.36 1.04
C ALA A 49 10.07 -1.19 1.65
N ILE A 50 9.20 -1.47 2.63
CA ILE A 50 8.38 -0.47 3.32
C ILE A 50 9.08 0.08 4.57
N GLY A 51 9.79 -0.79 5.31
CA GLY A 51 10.47 -0.41 6.55
C GLY A 51 11.16 -1.59 7.23
N GLU A 52 11.57 -1.42 8.50
CA GLU A 52 12.03 -2.54 9.32
C GLU A 52 10.88 -3.53 9.51
N ALA A 53 11.01 -4.74 8.96
CA ALA A 53 9.89 -5.64 8.78
C ALA A 53 10.09 -7.01 9.43
N SER A 54 8.97 -7.60 9.87
CA SER A 54 8.85 -9.02 10.21
C SER A 54 7.55 -9.58 9.63
N CYS A 55 7.62 -10.76 9.04
CA CYS A 55 6.48 -11.49 8.53
C CYS A 55 6.19 -12.68 9.43
N PHE A 56 4.98 -12.76 9.96
CA PHE A 56 4.51 -13.86 10.80
C PHE A 56 3.72 -14.85 9.95
N VAL A 57 4.12 -16.12 10.00
CA VAL A 57 3.50 -17.20 9.24
C VAL A 57 3.03 -18.28 10.20
N ALA A 58 1.72 -18.48 10.29
CA ALA A 58 1.12 -19.55 11.07
C ALA A 58 1.11 -20.84 10.25
N GLU A 59 1.86 -21.84 10.69
CA GLU A 59 2.09 -23.11 9.99
C GLU A 59 1.71 -24.31 10.87
N GLN A 60 1.27 -25.41 10.22
CA GLN A 60 1.10 -26.70 10.84
C GLN A 60 1.25 -27.81 9.79
N GLY A 61 2.21 -28.72 9.98
CA GLY A 61 2.43 -29.87 9.12
C GLY A 61 2.83 -29.53 7.69
N GLY A 62 3.61 -28.47 7.48
CA GLY A 62 4.03 -27.98 6.17
C GLY A 62 2.99 -27.11 5.44
N CYS A 63 1.82 -26.88 6.06
CA CYS A 63 0.77 -26.04 5.47
C CYS A 63 0.66 -24.69 6.17
N VAL A 64 0.55 -23.62 5.41
CA VAL A 64 0.31 -22.25 5.92
C VAL A 64 -1.20 -22.05 6.14
N PHE A 65 -1.56 -21.51 7.30
CA PHE A 65 -2.93 -21.19 7.70
C PHE A 65 -3.18 -19.70 7.88
N GLY A 66 -2.15 -18.90 7.91
CA GLY A 66 -2.28 -17.45 7.97
C GLY A 66 -0.95 -16.72 7.92
N THR A 67 -1.02 -15.46 7.52
CA THR A 67 0.12 -14.54 7.41
C THR A 67 -0.23 -13.19 8.02
N LEU A 68 0.79 -12.44 8.44
CA LEU A 68 0.70 -11.05 8.83
C LEU A 68 2.07 -10.39 8.65
N GLY A 69 2.14 -9.32 7.86
CA GLY A 69 3.30 -8.44 7.78
C GLY A 69 3.22 -7.31 8.82
N ALA A 70 4.34 -7.05 9.50
CA ALA A 70 4.48 -5.94 10.43
C ALA A 70 5.74 -5.15 10.10
N MET A 71 5.62 -3.84 9.95
CA MET A 71 6.71 -2.93 9.60
C MET A 71 6.74 -1.72 10.53
N VAL A 72 7.93 -1.32 10.98
CA VAL A 72 8.12 0.02 11.55
C VAL A 72 8.41 0.99 10.42
N ARG A 73 7.65 2.06 10.35
CA ARG A 73 7.83 3.13 9.36
C ARG A 73 7.68 4.51 9.97
N SER A 74 8.12 5.54 9.27
CA SER A 74 7.85 6.93 9.62
C SER A 74 6.49 7.37 9.08
N LEU A 75 5.71 8.02 9.94
CA LEU A 75 4.47 8.72 9.62
C LEU A 75 4.71 10.22 9.84
N LEU A 76 4.54 11.00 8.79
CA LEU A 76 4.49 12.45 8.88
C LEU A 76 3.15 12.86 9.49
N LEU A 77 3.20 13.62 10.57
CA LEU A 77 2.03 14.13 11.27
C LEU A 77 1.54 15.45 10.67
N PRO A 78 0.28 15.85 10.91
CA PRO A 78 -0.27 17.11 10.39
C PRO A 78 0.49 18.38 10.82
N ASP A 79 1.23 18.33 11.91
CA ASP A 79 2.10 19.41 12.40
C ASP A 79 3.49 19.44 11.75
N GLY A 80 3.77 18.48 10.86
CA GLY A 80 5.05 18.32 10.17
C GLY A 80 6.10 17.51 10.92
N GLN A 81 5.79 17.01 12.13
CA GLN A 81 6.67 16.09 12.85
C GLN A 81 6.60 14.68 12.28
N GLU A 82 7.63 13.87 12.50
CA GLU A 82 7.64 12.45 12.17
C GLU A 82 7.48 11.60 13.42
N LYS A 83 6.65 10.57 13.32
CA LYS A 83 6.45 9.57 14.37
C LYS A 83 6.73 8.17 13.80
N LYS A 84 7.49 7.37 14.54
CA LYS A 84 7.59 5.93 14.24
C LYS A 84 6.30 5.23 14.63
N VAL A 85 5.75 4.46 13.69
CA VAL A 85 4.50 3.72 13.86
C VAL A 85 4.65 2.32 13.28
N ALA A 86 3.88 1.35 13.77
CA ALA A 86 3.74 0.08 13.09
C ALA A 86 2.74 0.21 11.92
N TYR A 87 3.08 -0.37 10.80
CA TYR A 87 2.16 -0.64 9.71
C TYR A 87 1.94 -2.15 9.60
N PHE A 88 0.67 -2.56 9.66
CA PHE A 88 0.26 -3.96 9.50
C PHE A 88 -0.39 -4.17 8.14
N ALA A 89 0.10 -5.16 7.41
CA ALA A 89 -0.40 -5.50 6.09
C ALA A 89 -0.51 -7.01 5.90
N ASP A 90 -1.22 -7.42 4.88
CA ASP A 90 -1.32 -8.81 4.43
C ASP A 90 -1.81 -9.80 5.49
N LEU A 91 -2.70 -9.35 6.41
CA LEU A 91 -3.36 -10.26 7.33
C LEU A 91 -4.33 -11.16 6.58
N LYS A 92 -3.92 -12.40 6.39
CA LYS A 92 -4.69 -13.44 5.75
C LYS A 92 -4.84 -14.64 6.68
N VAL A 93 -6.02 -15.24 6.74
CA VAL A 93 -6.27 -16.46 7.52
C VAL A 93 -7.17 -17.37 6.72
N THR A 94 -6.75 -18.62 6.51
CA THR A 94 -7.56 -19.65 5.83
C THR A 94 -8.91 -19.79 6.54
N PRO A 95 -10.05 -19.80 5.81
CA PRO A 95 -11.35 -20.12 6.37
C PRO A 95 -11.37 -21.52 7.00
N GLY A 96 -12.14 -21.70 8.07
CA GLY A 96 -12.36 -23.03 8.67
C GLY A 96 -12.11 -23.12 10.16
N THR A 97 -11.93 -24.33 10.67
CA THR A 97 -11.91 -24.70 12.10
C THR A 97 -10.83 -23.97 12.92
N TYR A 98 -9.69 -23.71 12.33
CA TYR A 98 -8.56 -23.06 13.04
C TYR A 98 -8.53 -21.53 12.95
N ARG A 99 -9.49 -20.90 12.27
CA ARG A 99 -9.46 -19.46 11.95
C ARG A 99 -9.22 -18.58 13.17
N GLY A 100 -9.99 -18.76 14.23
CA GLY A 100 -9.86 -17.97 15.46
C GLY A 100 -8.53 -18.16 16.18
N ARG A 101 -8.04 -19.41 16.23
CA ARG A 101 -6.74 -19.72 16.85
C ARG A 101 -5.57 -19.19 16.03
N THR A 102 -5.64 -19.27 14.72
CA THR A 102 -4.62 -18.73 13.80
C THR A 102 -4.53 -17.23 13.94
N LEU A 103 -5.66 -16.53 13.82
CA LEU A 103 -5.73 -15.08 14.00
C LEU A 103 -5.17 -14.64 15.35
N TYR A 104 -5.60 -15.28 16.45
CA TYR A 104 -5.12 -14.96 17.80
C TYR A 104 -3.60 -15.06 17.89
N ARG A 105 -3.00 -16.14 17.37
CA ARG A 105 -1.55 -16.35 17.44
C ARG A 105 -0.77 -15.33 16.61
N LEU A 106 -1.24 -15.01 15.40
CA LEU A 106 -0.64 -13.96 14.58
C LEU A 106 -0.69 -12.60 15.28
N MET A 107 -1.85 -12.24 15.84
CA MET A 107 -2.03 -10.98 16.58
C MET A 107 -1.15 -10.92 17.84
N GLN A 108 -1.00 -12.05 18.54
CA GLN A 108 -0.13 -12.13 19.69
C GLN A 108 1.36 -11.91 19.32
N SER A 109 1.81 -12.52 18.21
CA SER A 109 3.17 -12.33 17.70
C SER A 109 3.40 -10.88 17.28
N ALA A 110 2.45 -10.29 16.56
CA ALA A 110 2.51 -8.88 16.14
C ALA A 110 2.55 -7.93 17.35
N ARG A 111 1.76 -8.19 18.39
CA ARG A 111 1.80 -7.41 19.63
C ARG A 111 3.16 -7.49 20.31
N GLN A 112 3.70 -8.70 20.48
CA GLN A 112 5.02 -8.89 21.11
C GLN A 112 6.12 -8.18 20.29
N TRP A 113 6.03 -8.24 18.98
CA TRP A 113 6.96 -7.55 18.10
C TRP A 113 6.86 -6.02 18.20
N MET A 114 5.64 -5.49 18.34
CA MET A 114 5.41 -4.05 18.47
C MET A 114 5.84 -3.50 19.84
N ASP A 115 5.81 -4.32 20.88
CA ASP A 115 6.09 -3.92 22.26
C ASP A 115 7.51 -3.35 22.41
N GLY A 116 7.61 -2.17 23.02
CA GLY A 116 8.86 -1.42 23.14
C GLY A 116 9.41 -0.77 21.87
N ARG A 117 8.83 -1.05 20.68
CA ARG A 117 9.25 -0.44 19.40
C ARG A 117 8.46 0.82 19.08
N VAL A 118 7.15 0.74 19.14
CA VAL A 118 6.23 1.85 18.81
C VAL A 118 4.96 1.80 19.64
N SER A 119 4.34 2.97 19.86
CA SER A 119 3.09 3.10 20.64
C SER A 119 1.86 3.32 19.77
N ALA A 120 2.02 3.42 18.45
CA ALA A 120 0.94 3.65 17.51
C ALA A 120 1.06 2.70 16.33
N ALA A 121 -0.08 2.32 15.75
CA ALA A 121 -0.12 1.40 14.63
C ALA A 121 -1.29 1.71 13.72
N PHE A 122 -1.16 1.35 12.43
CA PHE A 122 -2.25 1.39 11.47
C PHE A 122 -2.16 0.25 10.45
N GLY A 123 -3.25 0.01 9.75
CA GLY A 123 -3.35 -0.87 8.60
C GLY A 123 -4.38 -0.35 7.62
N ILE A 124 -4.31 -0.75 6.36
CA ILE A 124 -5.23 -0.35 5.30
C ILE A 124 -6.02 -1.58 4.88
N VAL A 125 -7.33 -1.47 4.83
CA VAL A 125 -8.25 -2.56 4.47
C VAL A 125 -9.10 -2.11 3.30
N MET A 126 -9.04 -2.87 2.20
CA MET A 126 -9.89 -2.63 1.03
C MET A 126 -11.36 -2.81 1.42
N ASP A 127 -12.21 -1.89 0.98
CA ASP A 127 -13.66 -1.95 1.23
C ASP A 127 -14.26 -3.20 0.57
N GLY A 128 -15.36 -3.69 1.17
CA GLY A 128 -15.91 -5.01 0.82
C GLY A 128 -15.30 -6.19 1.58
N THR A 129 -14.24 -5.97 2.37
CA THR A 129 -13.71 -6.97 3.30
C THR A 129 -14.73 -7.26 4.40
N ARG A 130 -15.14 -8.53 4.55
CA ARG A 130 -16.23 -8.92 5.47
C ARG A 130 -15.92 -8.74 6.95
N VAL A 131 -14.63 -8.75 7.32
CA VAL A 131 -14.18 -8.69 8.71
C VAL A 131 -13.14 -7.60 8.85
N THR A 132 -13.53 -6.49 9.44
CA THR A 132 -12.68 -5.32 9.69
C THR A 132 -11.91 -5.43 11.00
N PRO A 133 -10.80 -4.70 11.19
CA PRO A 133 -9.98 -4.71 12.40
C PRO A 133 -10.76 -4.50 13.70
N GLU A 134 -11.77 -3.66 13.73
CA GLU A 134 -12.62 -3.42 14.89
C GLU A 134 -13.24 -4.70 15.48
N ARG A 135 -13.48 -5.71 14.64
CA ARG A 135 -14.11 -6.97 15.06
C ARG A 135 -13.16 -7.92 15.76
N TYR A 136 -11.85 -7.80 15.55
CA TYR A 136 -10.87 -8.75 16.09
C TYR A 136 -9.74 -8.09 16.91
N THR A 137 -9.71 -6.76 17.01
CA THR A 137 -8.83 -6.00 17.89
C THR A 137 -9.57 -5.55 19.17
N GLY A 138 -8.90 -4.85 20.08
CA GLY A 138 -9.50 -4.41 21.35
C GLY A 138 -9.72 -5.52 22.37
N ARG A 139 -9.15 -6.71 22.16
CA ARG A 139 -9.31 -7.87 23.06
C ARG A 139 -8.02 -8.67 23.17
N LEU A 140 -7.93 -9.49 24.21
CA LEU A 140 -6.76 -10.35 24.48
C LEU A 140 -5.44 -9.57 24.56
N GLY A 141 -5.53 -8.31 24.98
CA GLY A 141 -4.39 -7.42 25.14
C GLY A 141 -3.88 -6.78 23.83
N PHE A 142 -4.52 -7.00 22.71
CA PHE A 142 -4.26 -6.23 21.49
C PHE A 142 -5.07 -4.94 21.52
N PRO A 143 -4.49 -3.76 21.22
CA PRO A 143 -5.22 -2.49 21.26
C PRO A 143 -6.36 -2.48 20.23
N LEU A 144 -7.41 -1.72 20.51
CA LEU A 144 -8.50 -1.49 19.56
C LEU A 144 -7.97 -0.67 18.38
N PHE A 145 -8.28 -1.13 17.18
CA PHE A 145 -8.07 -0.36 15.95
C PHE A 145 -9.39 0.25 15.54
N GLU A 146 -9.41 1.57 15.53
CA GLU A 146 -10.56 2.38 15.12
C GLU A 146 -10.35 2.91 13.71
N GLU A 147 -11.42 3.32 13.04
CA GLU A 147 -11.34 4.00 11.75
C GLU A 147 -10.63 5.35 11.89
N LEU A 148 -9.56 5.56 11.15
CA LEU A 148 -8.75 6.78 11.16
C LEU A 148 -9.03 7.68 9.94
N GLY A 149 -9.47 7.10 8.82
CA GLY A 149 -9.74 7.83 7.60
C GLY A 149 -10.02 6.91 6.41
N GLN A 150 -10.45 7.52 5.33
CA GLN A 150 -10.81 6.83 4.09
C GLN A 150 -9.95 7.32 2.93
N VAL A 151 -9.56 6.38 2.08
CA VAL A 151 -8.76 6.61 0.89
C VAL A 151 -9.34 5.84 -0.28
N VAL A 152 -9.07 6.28 -1.49
CA VAL A 152 -9.48 5.58 -2.72
C VAL A 152 -8.27 5.45 -3.63
N ILE A 153 -8.04 4.25 -4.11
CA ILE A 153 -7.02 3.99 -5.10
C ILE A 153 -7.68 4.06 -6.48
N LEU A 154 -7.29 5.04 -7.27
CA LEU A 154 -7.71 5.12 -8.66
C LEU A 154 -6.85 4.19 -9.51
N ARG A 155 -7.46 3.31 -10.29
CA ARG A 155 -6.79 2.63 -11.39
C ARG A 155 -7.04 3.42 -12.66
N VAL A 156 -6.03 4.17 -13.10
CA VAL A 156 -6.13 5.08 -14.25
C VAL A 156 -5.52 4.40 -15.48
N PRO A 157 -6.28 4.23 -16.58
CA PRO A 157 -5.73 3.66 -17.80
C PRO A 157 -4.76 4.65 -18.47
N VAL A 158 -3.72 4.10 -19.10
CA VAL A 158 -2.73 4.84 -19.89
C VAL A 158 -3.15 4.79 -21.35
N ASP A 159 -3.64 5.93 -21.86
CA ASP A 159 -4.17 6.03 -23.23
C ASP A 159 -3.07 6.38 -24.24
N SER A 160 -3.34 6.09 -25.52
CA SER A 160 -2.41 6.39 -26.61
C SER A 160 -2.18 7.89 -26.85
N GLY A 161 -3.11 8.74 -26.43
CA GLY A 161 -3.06 10.20 -26.58
C GLY A 161 -2.36 10.95 -25.45
N GLU A 162 -1.86 10.25 -24.41
CA GLU A 162 -1.15 10.94 -23.31
C GLU A 162 0.13 11.62 -23.83
N SER A 163 0.20 12.92 -23.65
CA SER A 163 1.39 13.74 -23.90
C SER A 163 1.94 14.26 -22.57
N ALA A 164 3.24 14.38 -22.49
CA ALA A 164 3.87 15.01 -21.32
C ALA A 164 3.40 16.46 -21.21
N SER A 165 3.04 16.88 -20.00
CA SER A 165 2.76 18.27 -19.71
C SER A 165 4.09 19.01 -19.49
N GLU A 166 4.26 20.17 -20.07
CA GLU A 166 5.44 21.03 -19.83
C GLU A 166 5.48 21.59 -18.39
N ASN A 167 4.36 21.45 -17.67
CA ASN A 167 4.20 22.00 -16.31
C ASN A 167 4.62 21.03 -15.20
N ALA A 168 5.19 19.86 -15.51
CA ALA A 168 5.75 18.93 -14.52
C ALA A 168 6.97 18.23 -15.10
N ALA A 169 8.01 18.05 -14.29
CA ALA A 169 9.28 17.47 -14.71
C ALA A 169 9.81 16.45 -13.70
N GLU A 170 10.71 15.60 -14.16
CA GLU A 170 11.51 14.72 -13.31
C GLU A 170 12.42 15.56 -12.43
N VAL A 171 12.51 15.20 -11.14
CA VAL A 171 13.38 15.85 -10.16
C VAL A 171 14.20 14.81 -9.40
N ASP A 172 15.25 15.25 -8.71
CA ASP A 172 16.03 14.38 -7.83
C ASP A 172 15.24 13.99 -6.56
N ASN A 173 15.74 12.96 -5.86
CA ASN A 173 15.07 12.42 -4.69
C ASN A 173 14.89 13.45 -3.58
N LEU A 174 15.89 14.30 -3.33
CA LEU A 174 15.84 15.27 -2.25
C LEU A 174 14.76 16.33 -2.51
N THR A 175 14.74 16.88 -3.72
CA THR A 175 13.72 17.84 -4.17
C THR A 175 12.31 17.23 -4.07
N GLY A 176 12.13 15.98 -4.53
CA GLY A 176 10.84 15.30 -4.48
C GLY A 176 10.36 15.05 -3.06
N GLU A 177 11.24 14.57 -2.18
CA GLU A 177 10.90 14.32 -0.77
C GLU A 177 10.57 15.60 -0.02
N ASP A 178 11.32 16.67 -0.22
CA ASP A 178 11.06 17.96 0.41
C ASP A 178 9.72 18.54 -0.04
N CYS A 179 9.42 18.48 -1.34
CA CYS A 179 8.13 18.89 -1.89
C CYS A 179 6.97 18.07 -1.27
N TYR A 180 7.11 16.73 -1.19
CA TYR A 180 6.11 15.86 -0.58
C TYR A 180 5.87 16.21 0.90
N ARG A 181 6.93 16.44 1.68
CA ARG A 181 6.82 16.84 3.09
C ARG A 181 6.09 18.17 3.26
N GLN A 182 6.36 19.15 2.40
CA GLN A 182 5.69 20.44 2.42
C GLN A 182 4.19 20.32 2.07
N LEU A 183 3.86 19.60 1.01
CA LEU A 183 2.48 19.40 0.55
C LEU A 183 1.66 18.50 1.45
N SER A 184 2.31 17.62 2.23
CA SER A 184 1.63 16.75 3.21
C SER A 184 1.36 17.42 4.56
N ARG A 185 1.72 18.69 4.76
CA ARG A 185 1.32 19.43 5.97
C ARG A 185 -0.20 19.44 6.10
N GLN A 186 -0.68 19.31 7.36
CA GLN A 186 -2.09 19.16 7.74
C GLN A 186 -2.73 17.81 7.35
N ARG A 187 -1.94 16.87 6.79
CA ARG A 187 -2.36 15.50 6.48
C ARG A 187 -1.41 14.52 7.17
N TYR A 188 -1.83 13.28 7.29
CA TYR A 188 -0.89 12.19 7.54
C TYR A 188 -0.22 11.80 6.24
N GLY A 189 1.11 11.68 6.25
CA GLY A 189 1.89 11.26 5.09
C GLY A 189 2.78 10.06 5.41
N VAL A 190 2.75 9.03 4.59
CA VAL A 190 3.69 7.92 4.75
C VAL A 190 5.03 8.28 4.12
N VAL A 191 6.12 8.16 4.89
CA VAL A 191 7.47 8.53 4.44
C VAL A 191 8.47 7.40 4.68
N GLY A 192 9.60 7.46 3.99
CA GLY A 192 10.66 6.45 4.06
C GLY A 192 10.39 5.23 3.18
N GLY A 193 11.05 4.13 3.50
CA GLY A 193 11.07 2.91 2.70
C GLY A 193 12.14 2.93 1.60
N ASN A 194 12.31 1.79 0.95
CA ASN A 194 13.24 1.60 -0.16
C ASN A 194 12.49 1.11 -1.41
N PRO A 195 11.93 2.01 -2.23
CA PRO A 195 11.16 1.63 -3.40
C PRO A 195 11.99 0.84 -4.43
N SER A 196 13.31 1.01 -4.48
CA SER A 196 14.18 0.25 -5.39
C SER A 196 14.24 -1.25 -5.07
N GLU A 197 13.91 -1.66 -3.84
CA GLU A 197 13.83 -3.09 -3.50
C GLU A 197 12.60 -3.77 -4.10
N ARG A 198 11.51 -3.02 -4.34
CA ARG A 198 10.26 -3.58 -4.86
C ARG A 198 10.05 -3.28 -6.34
N SER A 199 10.71 -2.27 -6.90
CA SER A 199 10.49 -1.78 -8.25
C SER A 199 11.52 -2.33 -9.22
N ARG A 200 11.07 -2.73 -10.42
CA ARG A 200 11.93 -3.08 -11.57
C ARG A 200 12.40 -1.83 -12.30
N ILE A 201 11.53 -0.82 -12.42
CA ILE A 201 11.94 0.47 -12.97
C ILE A 201 12.66 1.29 -11.89
N THR A 202 13.51 2.23 -12.31
CA THR A 202 14.08 3.21 -11.39
C THR A 202 12.96 4.10 -10.86
N PRO A 203 12.71 4.13 -9.54
CA PRO A 203 11.72 5.02 -8.96
C PRO A 203 12.10 6.48 -9.24
N THR A 204 11.19 7.24 -9.86
CA THR A 204 11.47 8.58 -10.36
C THR A 204 10.48 9.58 -9.78
N TRP A 205 10.98 10.66 -9.19
CA TRP A 205 10.16 11.74 -8.69
C TRP A 205 9.78 12.73 -9.80
N PHE A 206 8.57 13.25 -9.69
CA PHE A 206 8.01 14.31 -10.51
C PHE A 206 7.49 15.42 -9.61
N CYS A 207 7.76 16.66 -10.00
CA CYS A 207 7.15 17.84 -9.38
C CYS A 207 6.57 18.76 -10.46
N SER A 208 5.46 19.42 -10.14
CA SER A 208 5.00 20.55 -10.95
C SER A 208 5.98 21.73 -10.84
N SER A 209 6.07 22.55 -11.89
CA SER A 209 7.03 23.68 -11.95
C SER A 209 6.83 24.72 -10.84
N ASP A 210 5.61 24.80 -10.31
CA ASP A 210 5.24 25.68 -9.18
C ASP A 210 5.34 24.99 -7.81
N HIS A 211 5.79 23.73 -7.76
CA HIS A 211 5.85 22.89 -6.56
C HIS A 211 4.51 22.68 -5.84
N LEU A 212 3.39 22.85 -6.55
CA LEU A 212 2.04 22.60 -5.99
C LEU A 212 1.57 21.15 -6.11
N ALA A 213 2.34 20.30 -6.78
CA ALA A 213 2.11 18.85 -6.83
C ALA A 213 3.42 18.08 -6.95
N CYS A 214 3.52 16.93 -6.31
CA CYS A 214 4.63 16.00 -6.46
C CYS A 214 4.18 14.56 -6.31
N GLY A 215 5.00 13.63 -6.79
CA GLY A 215 4.80 12.20 -6.63
C GLY A 215 5.92 11.39 -7.25
N ARG A 216 6.00 10.11 -6.89
CA ARG A 216 7.03 9.20 -7.37
C ARG A 216 6.42 8.06 -8.18
N LEU A 217 6.87 7.91 -9.43
CA LEU A 217 6.52 6.78 -10.28
C LEU A 217 7.40 5.58 -9.94
N GLU A 218 6.78 4.46 -9.62
CA GLU A 218 7.42 3.18 -9.33
C GLU A 218 6.53 2.00 -9.75
N ASP A 219 7.04 0.78 -9.73
CA ASP A 219 6.25 -0.44 -9.80
C ASP A 219 6.50 -1.33 -8.56
N THR A 220 5.92 -2.53 -8.53
CA THR A 220 6.11 -3.47 -7.41
C THR A 220 6.60 -4.84 -7.88
N TYR A 221 7.00 -4.96 -9.12
CA TYR A 221 7.24 -6.24 -9.80
C TYR A 221 8.24 -7.15 -9.08
N GLU A 222 9.28 -6.58 -8.47
CA GLU A 222 10.34 -7.33 -7.80
C GLU A 222 9.92 -7.91 -6.44
N ALA A 223 8.78 -7.45 -5.87
CA ALA A 223 8.37 -7.86 -4.53
C ALA A 223 6.89 -8.21 -4.39
N LYS A 224 6.03 -7.66 -5.26
CA LYS A 224 4.59 -7.95 -5.27
C LYS A 224 4.05 -7.86 -6.69
N ARG A 225 3.35 -8.90 -7.12
CA ARG A 225 2.68 -8.95 -8.43
C ARG A 225 1.20 -9.16 -8.25
N LEU A 226 0.41 -8.54 -9.11
CA LEU A 226 -1.02 -8.73 -9.19
C LEU A 226 -1.30 -9.68 -10.37
N ILE A 227 -2.02 -10.75 -10.11
CA ILE A 227 -2.33 -11.78 -11.10
C ILE A 227 -3.85 -11.82 -11.28
N ASP A 228 -4.33 -11.68 -12.50
CA ASP A 228 -5.76 -11.69 -12.80
C ASP A 228 -6.35 -13.11 -12.74
N SER A 229 -7.69 -13.20 -12.85
CA SER A 229 -8.42 -14.47 -12.83
C SER A 229 -8.07 -15.41 -14.01
N THR A 230 -7.31 -14.95 -15.00
CA THR A 230 -6.82 -15.73 -16.14
C THR A 230 -5.35 -16.12 -16.00
N GLU A 231 -4.78 -16.00 -14.80
CA GLU A 231 -3.38 -16.25 -14.45
C GLU A 231 -2.37 -15.35 -15.19
N ARG A 232 -2.80 -14.19 -15.69
CA ARG A 232 -1.92 -13.22 -16.32
C ARG A 232 -1.55 -12.11 -15.34
N GLU A 233 -0.31 -11.66 -15.42
CA GLU A 233 0.16 -10.54 -14.63
C GLU A 233 -0.50 -9.23 -15.07
N MET A 234 -1.04 -8.51 -14.12
CA MET A 234 -1.60 -7.18 -14.29
C MET A 234 -0.48 -6.14 -14.18
N LYS A 235 0.24 -5.91 -15.27
CA LYS A 235 1.29 -4.88 -15.28
C LYS A 235 0.72 -3.52 -14.92
N SER A 236 1.30 -2.88 -13.90
CA SER A 236 0.86 -1.57 -13.43
C SER A 236 2.02 -0.80 -12.82
N ALA A 237 1.97 0.51 -12.94
CA ALA A 237 2.81 1.41 -12.16
C ALA A 237 1.99 2.06 -11.05
N HIS A 238 2.67 2.70 -10.14
CA HIS A 238 2.09 3.40 -8.98
C HIS A 238 2.62 4.82 -8.92
N LEU A 239 1.74 5.78 -8.69
CA LEU A 239 2.11 7.13 -8.30
C LEU A 239 2.15 7.17 -6.77
N SER A 240 3.30 6.89 -6.19
CA SER A 240 3.54 6.87 -4.75
C SER A 240 3.97 8.23 -4.23
N SER A 241 3.86 8.46 -2.92
CA SER A 241 4.18 9.73 -2.27
C SER A 241 3.55 10.92 -3.01
N PHE A 242 2.29 10.73 -3.44
CA PHE A 242 1.54 11.73 -4.20
C PHE A 242 0.89 12.73 -3.24
N ALA A 243 1.19 14.00 -3.46
CA ALA A 243 0.60 15.11 -2.72
C ALA A 243 0.43 16.33 -3.63
N PHE A 244 -0.60 17.13 -3.36
CA PHE A 244 -0.89 18.34 -4.12
C PHE A 244 -1.59 19.40 -3.27
N ALA A 245 -1.38 20.67 -3.58
CA ALA A 245 -2.02 21.80 -2.93
C ALA A 245 -3.32 22.19 -3.65
N ASP A 246 -3.39 22.01 -4.97
CA ASP A 246 -4.60 22.23 -5.76
C ASP A 246 -4.84 21.12 -6.79
N VAL A 247 -6.11 20.95 -7.18
CA VAL A 247 -6.56 19.88 -8.07
C VAL A 247 -5.95 19.99 -9.47
N ALA A 248 -5.77 21.21 -10.01
CA ALA A 248 -5.26 21.39 -11.35
C ALA A 248 -3.77 20.97 -11.44
N ALA A 249 -2.96 21.33 -10.45
CA ALA A 249 -1.57 20.89 -10.34
C ALA A 249 -1.49 19.37 -10.15
N GLY A 250 -2.34 18.78 -9.30
CA GLY A 250 -2.40 17.35 -9.09
C GLY A 250 -2.75 16.58 -10.36
N VAL A 251 -3.74 17.01 -11.11
CA VAL A 251 -4.15 16.40 -12.40
C VAL A 251 -3.08 16.57 -13.48
N CYS A 252 -2.42 17.73 -13.52
CA CYS A 252 -1.29 17.98 -14.42
C CYS A 252 -0.15 16.97 -14.15
N LEU A 253 0.20 16.75 -12.89
CA LEU A 253 1.20 15.77 -12.50
C LEU A 253 0.77 14.34 -12.87
N ILE A 254 -0.47 13.96 -12.61
CA ILE A 254 -1.00 12.64 -13.00
C ILE A 254 -0.83 12.43 -14.52
N ARG A 255 -1.20 13.40 -15.36
CA ARG A 255 -1.03 13.31 -16.82
C ARG A 255 0.42 13.15 -17.25
N CYS A 256 1.35 13.90 -16.63
CA CYS A 256 2.78 13.75 -16.86
C CYS A 256 3.26 12.32 -16.53
N VAL A 257 2.86 11.80 -15.37
CA VAL A 257 3.20 10.44 -14.92
C VAL A 257 2.58 9.38 -15.84
N LEU A 258 1.34 9.56 -16.32
CA LEU A 258 0.71 8.66 -17.30
C LEU A 258 1.50 8.63 -18.63
N ALA A 259 1.96 9.79 -19.12
CA ALA A 259 2.80 9.87 -20.32
C ALA A 259 4.13 9.12 -20.12
N ARG A 260 4.75 9.26 -18.95
CA ARG A 260 5.97 8.50 -18.62
C ARG A 260 5.71 7.01 -18.49
N ALA A 261 4.64 6.61 -17.80
CA ALA A 261 4.22 5.21 -17.67
C ALA A 261 3.98 4.56 -19.05
N ARG A 262 3.40 5.30 -19.99
CA ARG A 262 3.25 4.86 -21.39
C ARG A 262 4.58 4.56 -22.05
N GLN A 263 5.57 5.45 -21.92
CA GLN A 263 6.91 5.24 -22.48
C GLN A 263 7.58 3.98 -21.92
N LEU A 264 7.27 3.65 -20.65
CA LEU A 264 7.76 2.46 -19.96
C LEU A 264 6.91 1.19 -20.23
N GLY A 265 5.82 1.32 -21.02
CA GLY A 265 4.97 0.20 -21.42
C GLY A 265 3.99 -0.28 -20.37
N PHE A 266 3.62 0.58 -19.40
CA PHE A 266 2.57 0.27 -18.43
C PHE A 266 1.18 0.62 -18.99
N PRO A 267 0.21 -0.30 -18.91
CA PRO A 267 -1.15 -0.03 -19.35
C PRO A 267 -2.00 0.76 -18.34
N THR A 268 -1.54 0.82 -17.07
CA THR A 268 -2.27 1.49 -15.98
C THR A 268 -1.33 2.07 -14.93
N VAL A 269 -1.81 3.15 -14.25
CA VAL A 269 -1.17 3.72 -13.06
C VAL A 269 -2.18 3.71 -11.92
N TYR A 270 -1.76 3.24 -10.75
CA TYR A 270 -2.52 3.39 -9.51
C TYR A 270 -2.19 4.72 -8.83
N VAL A 271 -3.22 5.49 -8.52
CA VAL A 271 -3.11 6.81 -7.89
C VAL A 271 -3.93 6.81 -6.59
N PRO A 272 -3.29 6.86 -5.41
CA PRO A 272 -3.99 6.92 -4.14
C PRO A 272 -4.43 8.36 -3.85
N LEU A 273 -5.66 8.52 -3.38
CA LEU A 273 -6.22 9.81 -2.95
C LEU A 273 -6.93 9.67 -1.61
N SER A 274 -6.90 10.72 -0.81
CA SER A 274 -7.83 10.88 0.32
C SER A 274 -9.25 10.99 -0.21
N ALA A 275 -10.25 10.41 0.47
CA ALA A 275 -11.61 10.32 -0.04
C ALA A 275 -12.22 11.66 -0.51
N PRO A 276 -12.02 12.81 0.18
CA PRO A 276 -12.55 14.10 -0.28
C PRO A 276 -11.92 14.61 -1.58
N ASP A 277 -10.70 14.19 -1.92
CA ASP A 277 -9.98 14.64 -3.11
C ASP A 277 -10.43 13.89 -4.40
N VAL A 278 -11.15 12.78 -4.25
CA VAL A 278 -11.48 11.85 -5.36
C VAL A 278 -12.37 12.51 -6.41
N SER A 279 -13.52 13.04 -6.01
CA SER A 279 -14.49 13.60 -6.96
C SER A 279 -13.92 14.76 -7.79
N PRO A 280 -13.26 15.77 -7.17
CA PRO A 280 -12.63 16.85 -7.93
C PRO A 280 -11.56 16.36 -8.90
N VAL A 281 -10.68 15.43 -8.45
CA VAL A 281 -9.59 14.91 -9.31
C VAL A 281 -10.15 14.09 -10.47
N VAL A 282 -11.10 13.17 -10.23
CA VAL A 282 -11.70 12.34 -11.30
C VAL A 282 -12.43 13.21 -12.33
N GLN A 283 -13.18 14.21 -11.88
CA GLN A 283 -13.86 15.15 -12.76
C GLN A 283 -12.86 15.93 -13.63
N ALA A 284 -11.82 16.49 -13.04
CA ALA A 284 -10.79 17.26 -13.75
C ALA A 284 -9.90 16.40 -14.66
N LEU A 285 -9.69 15.12 -14.31
CA LEU A 285 -8.96 14.17 -15.14
C LEU A 285 -9.74 13.84 -16.44
N GLY A 286 -11.08 13.80 -16.37
CA GLY A 286 -11.95 13.65 -17.55
C GLY A 286 -11.85 12.29 -18.23
N LYS A 287 -11.36 11.24 -17.55
CA LYS A 287 -11.23 9.89 -18.12
C LYS A 287 -12.43 9.01 -17.75
N SER A 288 -13.03 8.37 -18.74
CA SER A 288 -14.26 7.57 -18.57
C SER A 288 -14.03 6.16 -17.99
N GLN A 289 -12.78 5.68 -17.95
CA GLN A 289 -12.46 4.30 -17.55
C GLN A 289 -11.65 4.21 -16.26
N VAL A 290 -11.74 5.22 -15.39
CA VAL A 290 -11.11 5.17 -14.07
C VAL A 290 -11.89 4.22 -13.18
N VAL A 291 -11.21 3.20 -12.63
CA VAL A 291 -11.81 2.29 -11.63
C VAL A 291 -11.43 2.78 -10.25
N LEU A 292 -12.42 2.84 -9.37
CA LEU A 292 -12.26 3.27 -7.98
C LEU A 292 -12.15 2.04 -7.06
N ALA A 293 -11.14 2.00 -6.23
CA ALA A 293 -10.95 0.96 -5.22
C ALA A 293 -10.85 1.63 -3.83
N PRO A 294 -12.00 1.80 -3.14
CA PRO A 294 -12.01 2.42 -1.82
C PRO A 294 -11.38 1.52 -0.76
N ALA A 295 -10.77 2.15 0.24
CA ALA A 295 -10.15 1.49 1.38
C ALA A 295 -10.28 2.34 2.64
N THR A 296 -10.33 1.68 3.79
CA THR A 296 -10.40 2.31 5.10
C THR A 296 -9.09 2.07 5.86
N ILE A 297 -8.59 3.13 6.48
CA ILE A 297 -7.41 3.09 7.37
C ILE A 297 -7.91 2.86 8.78
N TYR A 298 -7.44 1.78 9.40
CA TYR A 298 -7.70 1.47 10.80
C TYR A 298 -6.42 1.58 11.62
N GLY A 299 -6.52 2.03 12.87
CA GLY A 299 -5.33 2.12 13.71
C GLY A 299 -5.60 2.45 15.16
N THR A 300 -4.52 2.59 15.90
CA THR A 300 -4.50 2.94 17.33
C THR A 300 -3.37 3.90 17.62
N GLY A 301 -3.56 4.82 18.58
CA GLY A 301 -2.53 5.80 18.96
C GLY A 301 -2.26 6.89 17.91
N ILE A 302 -3.17 7.06 16.94
CA ILE A 302 -3.16 8.08 15.89
C ILE A 302 -4.54 8.78 15.93
N GLU A 303 -4.56 10.10 15.77
CA GLU A 303 -5.80 10.89 15.76
C GLU A 303 -6.63 10.59 14.50
N SER A 304 -7.93 10.40 14.63
CA SER A 304 -8.86 10.18 13.52
C SER A 304 -9.31 11.48 12.86
N GLY A 305 -10.00 11.37 11.70
CA GLY A 305 -10.65 12.51 11.03
C GLY A 305 -9.71 13.40 10.22
N ARG A 306 -8.47 13.00 10.01
CA ARG A 306 -7.52 13.70 9.13
C ARG A 306 -7.41 13.04 7.77
N HIS A 307 -6.98 13.79 6.78
CA HIS A 307 -6.67 13.29 5.44
C HIS A 307 -5.34 12.52 5.44
N TRP A 308 -5.23 11.55 4.55
CA TRP A 308 -4.07 10.67 4.44
C TRP A 308 -3.47 10.69 3.03
N ASN A 309 -2.16 10.88 2.94
CA ASN A 309 -1.37 10.60 1.75
C ASN A 309 -0.68 9.24 1.95
N ILE A 310 -1.18 8.23 1.26
CA ILE A 310 -0.68 6.85 1.32
C ILE A 310 0.00 6.44 0.02
N ASN A 311 0.68 5.30 0.02
CA ASN A 311 1.29 4.73 -1.18
C ASN A 311 0.52 3.48 -1.62
N SER A 312 -0.08 3.49 -2.81
CA SER A 312 -0.74 2.31 -3.37
C SER A 312 0.24 1.15 -3.68
N ALA A 313 1.52 1.44 -3.86
CA ALA A 313 2.57 0.43 -4.00
C ALA A 313 2.82 -0.38 -2.71
N GLU A 314 2.30 0.06 -1.57
CA GLU A 314 2.53 -0.52 -0.24
C GLU A 314 1.29 -1.22 0.37
N ILE A 315 0.19 -1.32 -0.39
CA ILE A 315 -1.08 -1.93 0.03
C ILE A 315 -1.21 -3.34 -0.50
#